data_2ef1cbecdabbdb8bbec8f2f18a5a2ee1
#
_entry.id   2ef1cbecdabbdb8bbec8f2f18a5a2ee1
#
_cell.length_a   1.000
_cell.length_b   1.000
_cell.length_c   1.000
_cell.angle_alpha   90.00
_cell.angle_beta   90.00
_cell.angle_gamma   90.00
#
_symmetry.space_group_name_H-M   'P 1'
#
loop_
_entity.id
_entity.type
_entity.pdbx_description
1 polymer ?
#
loop_
_entity_poly.entity_id
_entity_poly.type
_entity_poly.pdbx_seq_one_letter_code
_entity_poly.pdbx_strand_id
1 'polypeptide(L)'
;MATVVPVIELRLPARPALLTATVAALGLALAGCGGGAQPAATIPQKTVQSKVRQLMKAKTGKDYSVTCPGDLTVRAGETMRCYQSDRKGNTLGLTVGIKNADAADPTLTVKADPRTTPKATPKAA
;
A
#
# COMPACT_ATOMS: atom_id res chain seq x y z
N MET A 1 15.95 -32.98 21.85
CA MET A 1 16.23 -33.57 20.52
C MET A 1 16.52 -32.45 19.56
N ALA A 2 17.77 -32.26 19.21
CA ALA A 2 18.18 -31.19 18.29
C ALA A 2 18.01 -31.71 16.85
N THR A 3 17.16 -31.08 16.10
CA THR A 3 16.99 -31.39 14.68
C THR A 3 18.07 -30.62 13.93
N VAL A 4 19.08 -31.33 13.45
CA VAL A 4 20.12 -30.75 12.58
C VAL A 4 19.53 -30.62 11.17
N VAL A 5 19.37 -29.39 10.72
CA VAL A 5 19.00 -29.09 9.35
C VAL A 5 20.26 -29.11 8.50
N PRO A 6 20.38 -29.96 7.44
CA PRO A 6 21.55 -29.94 6.58
C PRO A 6 21.52 -28.67 5.72
N VAL A 7 22.59 -27.90 5.88
CA VAL A 7 22.86 -26.77 5.00
C VAL A 7 23.32 -27.34 3.65
N ILE A 8 22.51 -27.22 2.63
CA ILE A 8 22.88 -27.56 1.25
C ILE A 8 23.69 -26.39 0.69
N GLU A 9 24.99 -26.51 0.73
CA GLU A 9 25.86 -25.61 -0.01
C GLU A 9 25.73 -25.89 -1.51
N LEU A 10 25.10 -24.97 -2.20
CA LEU A 10 25.03 -24.97 -3.65
C LEU A 10 26.37 -24.45 -4.19
N ARG A 11 27.31 -25.36 -4.45
CA ARG A 11 28.54 -25.01 -5.18
C ARG A 11 28.19 -24.70 -6.62
N LEU A 12 28.28 -23.45 -7.00
CA LEU A 12 28.28 -23.05 -8.41
C LEU A 12 29.61 -23.46 -9.05
N PRO A 13 29.57 -24.17 -10.18
CA PRO A 13 30.80 -24.42 -10.94
C PRO A 13 31.28 -23.12 -11.61
N ALA A 14 32.51 -22.75 -11.31
CA ALA A 14 33.20 -21.68 -12.01
C ALA A 14 33.37 -22.03 -13.49
N ARG A 15 32.77 -21.23 -14.34
CA ARG A 15 33.05 -21.28 -15.78
C ARG A 15 34.22 -20.38 -16.11
N PRO A 16 35.21 -20.89 -16.84
CA PRO A 16 36.34 -20.08 -17.25
C PRO A 16 35.95 -19.08 -18.34
N ALA A 17 36.54 -17.92 -18.21
CA ALA A 17 36.45 -16.80 -19.10
C ALA A 17 36.90 -17.16 -20.53
N LEU A 18 36.09 -16.83 -21.50
CA LEU A 18 36.55 -16.62 -22.88
C LEU A 18 36.43 -15.14 -23.17
N LEU A 19 37.57 -14.50 -23.17
CA LEU A 19 37.83 -13.18 -23.70
C LEU A 19 37.52 -13.17 -25.21
N THR A 20 36.45 -12.47 -25.59
CA THR A 20 36.39 -11.92 -26.96
C THR A 20 36.12 -10.43 -26.82
N ALA A 21 37.19 -9.73 -27.04
CA ALA A 21 37.19 -8.29 -27.31
C ALA A 21 36.48 -8.05 -28.64
N THR A 22 35.41 -7.33 -28.66
CA THR A 22 34.90 -6.64 -29.83
C THR A 22 34.66 -5.20 -29.52
N VAL A 23 35.46 -4.44 -30.20
CA VAL A 23 35.58 -2.99 -30.24
C VAL A 23 34.32 -2.36 -30.84
N ALA A 24 33.97 -1.20 -30.26
CA ALA A 24 33.37 -0.02 -30.87
C ALA A 24 31.94 -0.13 -31.43
N ALA A 25 31.04 0.45 -30.70
CA ALA A 25 30.05 1.34 -31.28
C ALA A 25 29.93 2.54 -30.35
N LEU A 26 30.47 3.69 -30.76
CA LEU A 26 30.07 5.00 -30.24
C LEU A 26 28.57 5.17 -30.53
N GLY A 27 27.75 4.71 -29.61
CA GLY A 27 26.39 5.12 -29.48
C GLY A 27 26.37 6.25 -28.46
N LEU A 28 26.27 7.49 -28.88
CA LEU A 28 25.77 8.56 -28.05
C LEU A 28 24.32 8.17 -27.68
N ALA A 29 24.20 7.34 -26.71
CA ALA A 29 22.95 7.29 -25.96
C ALA A 29 22.89 8.62 -25.22
N LEU A 30 22.16 9.57 -25.78
CA LEU A 30 21.48 10.58 -25.01
C LEU A 30 20.68 9.79 -23.97
N ALA A 31 21.30 9.53 -22.84
CA ALA A 31 20.59 9.17 -21.64
C ALA A 31 19.68 10.35 -21.37
N GLY A 32 18.50 10.30 -21.95
CA GLY A 32 17.42 11.14 -21.51
C GLY A 32 17.33 10.93 -20.01
N CYS A 33 17.59 11.98 -19.25
CA CYS A 33 17.19 12.07 -17.86
C CYS A 33 15.68 11.96 -17.79
N GLY A 34 15.15 10.80 -18.11
CA GLY A 34 13.92 10.34 -17.57
C GLY A 34 14.20 10.01 -16.13
N GLY A 35 14.21 11.00 -15.24
CA GLY A 35 13.99 10.77 -13.84
C GLY A 35 12.65 10.08 -13.75
N GLY A 36 12.64 8.75 -13.89
CA GLY A 36 11.46 7.93 -13.75
C GLY A 36 11.03 7.99 -12.31
N ALA A 37 10.25 9.01 -11.97
CA ALA A 37 9.39 8.92 -10.82
C ALA A 37 8.48 7.73 -11.12
N GLN A 38 8.80 6.60 -10.52
CA GLN A 38 7.89 5.46 -10.57
C GLN A 38 6.54 5.95 -10.09
N PRO A 39 5.45 5.71 -10.82
CA PRO A 39 4.13 6.08 -10.35
C PRO A 39 3.97 5.46 -8.96
N ALA A 40 3.62 6.29 -7.99
CA ALA A 40 3.40 5.81 -6.65
C ALA A 40 2.35 4.70 -6.70
N ALA A 41 2.64 3.57 -6.07
CA ALA A 41 1.69 2.48 -5.98
C ALA A 41 0.39 3.01 -5.34
N THR A 42 -0.74 2.54 -5.81
CA THR A 42 -2.05 2.92 -5.26
C THR A 42 -2.77 1.68 -4.75
N ILE A 43 -3.48 1.85 -3.64
CA ILE A 43 -4.38 0.83 -3.13
C ILE A 43 -5.78 1.16 -3.67
N PRO A 44 -6.40 0.25 -4.44
CA PRO A 44 -7.74 0.47 -4.95
C PRO A 44 -8.76 0.76 -3.84
N GLN A 45 -9.70 1.64 -4.10
CA GLN A 45 -10.75 2.07 -3.18
C GLN A 45 -11.42 0.89 -2.46
N LYS A 46 -11.81 -0.15 -3.18
CA LYS A 46 -12.46 -1.34 -2.60
C LYS A 46 -11.57 -2.07 -1.60
N THR A 47 -10.28 -2.13 -1.88
CA THR A 47 -9.29 -2.75 -1.00
C THR A 47 -9.10 -1.93 0.27
N VAL A 48 -9.02 -0.61 0.15
CA VAL A 48 -8.96 0.30 1.32
C VAL A 48 -10.19 0.10 2.20
N GLN A 49 -11.38 0.13 1.62
CA GLN A 49 -12.63 -0.07 2.35
C GLN A 49 -12.68 -1.43 3.07
N SER A 50 -12.24 -2.49 2.40
CA SER A 50 -12.19 -3.84 2.98
C SER A 50 -11.22 -3.92 4.15
N LYS A 51 -10.00 -3.41 3.98
CA LYS A 51 -8.98 -3.40 5.05
C LYS A 51 -9.43 -2.56 6.25
N VAL A 52 -9.99 -1.38 6.02
CA VAL A 52 -10.51 -0.51 7.09
C VAL A 52 -11.65 -1.21 7.83
N ARG A 53 -12.56 -1.85 7.12
CA ARG A 53 -13.65 -2.63 7.73
C ARG A 53 -13.13 -3.75 8.63
N GLN A 54 -12.14 -4.50 8.16
CA GLN A 54 -11.49 -5.55 8.96
C GLN A 54 -10.83 -5.00 10.22
N LEU A 55 -10.10 -3.89 10.10
CA LEU A 55 -9.46 -3.23 11.23
C LEU A 55 -10.49 -2.73 12.25
N MET A 56 -11.58 -2.14 11.79
CA MET A 56 -12.65 -1.67 12.66
C MET A 56 -13.36 -2.83 13.35
N LYS A 57 -13.63 -3.92 12.63
CA LYS A 57 -14.20 -5.13 13.20
C LYS A 57 -13.29 -5.74 14.26
N ALA A 58 -11.99 -5.81 14.03
CA ALA A 58 -11.03 -6.31 15.00
C ALA A 58 -10.97 -5.45 16.28
N LYS A 59 -11.12 -4.12 16.13
CA LYS A 59 -11.08 -3.20 17.28
C LYS A 59 -12.38 -3.14 18.07
N THR A 60 -13.51 -3.21 17.41
CA THR A 60 -14.83 -2.96 18.01
C THR A 60 -15.71 -4.20 18.11
N GLY A 61 -15.40 -5.27 17.37
CA GLY A 61 -16.23 -6.46 17.25
C GLY A 61 -17.51 -6.25 16.44
N LYS A 62 -17.71 -5.07 15.87
CA LYS A 62 -18.93 -4.70 15.12
C LYS A 62 -18.62 -4.53 13.64
N ASP A 63 -19.60 -4.87 12.82
CA ASP A 63 -19.55 -4.63 11.39
C ASP A 63 -20.07 -3.22 11.05
N TYR A 64 -19.26 -2.48 10.32
CA TYR A 64 -19.59 -1.14 9.81
C TYR A 64 -19.50 -1.13 8.30
N SER A 65 -20.33 -0.32 7.66
CA SER A 65 -20.11 0.05 6.27
C SER A 65 -19.06 1.15 6.20
N VAL A 66 -18.06 0.97 5.37
CA VAL A 66 -17.00 1.96 5.17
C VAL A 66 -17.05 2.47 3.75
N THR A 67 -17.05 3.77 3.60
CA THR A 67 -17.02 4.46 2.31
C THR A 67 -15.81 5.37 2.25
N CYS A 68 -14.98 5.19 1.24
CA CYS A 68 -13.82 6.04 0.96
C CYS A 68 -14.00 6.72 -0.40
N PRO A 69 -13.46 7.94 -0.60
CA PRO A 69 -13.72 8.72 -1.82
C PRO A 69 -12.98 8.20 -3.06
N GLY A 70 -11.92 7.43 -2.90
CA GLY A 70 -11.12 6.96 -4.04
C GLY A 70 -9.99 6.02 -3.64
N ASP A 71 -9.03 5.88 -4.53
CA ASP A 71 -7.84 5.09 -4.31
C ASP A 71 -6.87 5.82 -3.37
N LEU A 72 -6.11 5.06 -2.58
CA LEU A 72 -5.13 5.61 -1.64
C LEU A 72 -3.72 5.45 -2.22
N THR A 73 -3.03 6.56 -2.36
CA THR A 73 -1.63 6.56 -2.80
C THR A 73 -0.73 6.02 -1.69
N VAL A 74 0.14 5.06 -2.03
CA VAL A 74 1.08 4.45 -1.08
C VAL A 74 2.28 5.37 -0.91
N ARG A 75 2.17 6.30 0.02
CA ARG A 75 3.26 7.18 0.47
C ARG A 75 3.23 7.29 1.97
N ALA A 76 4.39 7.28 2.60
CA ALA A 76 4.47 7.52 4.04
C ALA A 76 3.90 8.90 4.38
N GLY A 77 2.97 8.94 5.34
CA GLY A 77 2.27 10.17 5.73
C GLY A 77 1.06 10.54 4.87
N GLU A 78 0.78 9.80 3.79
CA GLU A 78 -0.45 10.01 3.02
C GLU A 78 -1.67 9.66 3.85
N THR A 79 -2.69 10.49 3.76
CA THR A 79 -3.93 10.32 4.50
C THR A 79 -5.15 10.48 3.61
N MET A 80 -6.19 9.71 3.91
CA MET A 80 -7.47 9.80 3.22
C MET A 80 -8.61 9.84 4.25
N ARG A 81 -9.61 10.62 3.96
CA ARG A 81 -10.79 10.69 4.80
C ARG A 81 -11.84 9.71 4.30
N CYS A 82 -12.20 8.76 5.16
CA CYS A 82 -13.27 7.81 4.91
C CYS A 82 -14.40 8.05 5.91
N TYR A 83 -15.52 7.41 5.68
CA TYR A 83 -16.69 7.45 6.56
C TYR A 83 -17.13 6.04 6.88
N GLN A 84 -17.41 5.77 8.14
CA GLN A 84 -18.09 4.56 8.55
C GLN A 84 -19.53 4.86 8.92
N SER A 85 -20.43 3.95 8.60
CA SER A 85 -21.83 4.02 8.99
C SER A 85 -22.21 2.77 9.78
N ASP A 86 -22.97 2.96 10.84
CA ASP A 86 -23.59 1.87 11.58
C ASP A 86 -24.94 1.47 10.99
N ARG A 87 -25.54 0.41 11.51
CA ARG A 87 -26.85 -0.05 11.07
C ARG A 87 -27.99 0.94 11.40
N LYS A 88 -27.75 1.88 12.30
CA LYS A 88 -28.70 2.92 12.68
C LYS A 88 -28.59 4.18 11.80
N GLY A 89 -27.63 4.20 10.88
CA GLY A 89 -27.41 5.32 9.99
C GLY A 89 -26.51 6.42 10.58
N ASN A 90 -25.92 6.21 11.75
CA ASN A 90 -24.94 7.15 12.28
C ASN A 90 -23.65 7.05 11.47
N THR A 91 -23.12 8.19 11.11
CA THR A 91 -21.89 8.28 10.31
C THR A 91 -20.75 8.87 11.15
N LEU A 92 -19.63 8.21 11.14
CA LEU A 92 -18.40 8.66 11.82
C LEU A 92 -17.30 8.85 10.79
N GLY A 93 -16.60 9.97 10.85
CA GLY A 93 -15.41 10.23 10.05
C GLY A 93 -14.23 9.37 10.50
N LEU A 94 -13.50 8.84 9.55
CA LEU A 94 -12.27 8.09 9.77
C LEU A 94 -11.15 8.74 8.98
N THR A 95 -9.99 8.90 9.61
CA THR A 95 -8.77 9.24 8.90
C THR A 95 -7.94 7.98 8.72
N VAL A 96 -7.75 7.58 7.47
CA VAL A 96 -6.92 6.44 7.07
C VAL A 96 -5.57 6.99 6.63
N GLY A 97 -4.50 6.48 7.20
CA GLY A 97 -3.15 6.91 6.87
C GLY A 97 -2.25 5.74 6.50
N ILE A 98 -1.18 6.03 5.77
CA ILE A 98 -0.11 5.09 5.48
C ILE A 98 1.00 5.29 6.52
N LYS A 99 1.21 4.29 7.35
CA LYS A 99 2.31 4.29 8.31
C LYS A 99 3.62 3.85 7.68
N ASN A 100 3.56 2.80 6.87
CA ASN A 100 4.68 2.27 6.13
C ASN A 100 4.31 2.18 4.66
N ALA A 101 5.11 2.79 3.81
CA ALA A 101 4.93 2.80 2.36
C ALA A 101 5.63 1.62 1.66
N ASP A 102 5.82 0.51 2.35
CA ASP A 102 6.33 -0.70 1.72
C ASP A 102 5.32 -1.16 0.64
N ALA A 103 5.78 -1.20 -0.60
CA ALA A 103 4.94 -1.55 -1.74
C ALA A 103 4.39 -2.98 -1.67
N ALA A 104 5.10 -3.88 -0.97
CA ALA A 104 4.69 -5.27 -0.81
C ALA A 104 3.57 -5.44 0.22
N ASP A 105 3.63 -4.70 1.33
CA ASP A 105 2.62 -4.74 2.40
C ASP A 105 2.49 -3.40 3.13
N PRO A 106 1.79 -2.43 2.54
CA PRO A 106 1.62 -1.13 3.16
C PRO A 106 0.78 -1.24 4.44
N THR A 107 1.31 -0.73 5.54
CA THR A 107 0.61 -0.70 6.81
C THR A 107 -0.33 0.50 6.87
N LEU A 108 -1.61 0.22 7.01
CA LEU A 108 -2.65 1.23 7.17
C LEU A 108 -2.88 1.54 8.66
N THR A 109 -3.05 2.81 8.96
CA THR A 109 -3.53 3.27 10.27
C THR A 109 -4.91 3.88 10.11
N VAL A 110 -5.79 3.62 11.07
CA VAL A 110 -7.14 4.16 11.09
C VAL A 110 -7.35 4.90 12.41
N LYS A 111 -7.70 6.17 12.31
CA LYS A 111 -8.12 7.01 13.44
C LYS A 111 -9.58 7.39 13.25
N ALA A 112 -10.39 7.12 14.25
CA ALA A 112 -11.77 7.60 14.28
C ALA A 112 -11.80 9.04 14.77
N ASP A 113 -12.57 9.88 14.11
CA ASP A 113 -12.81 11.23 14.60
C ASP A 113 -13.71 11.19 15.84
N PRO A 114 -13.42 11.95 16.87
CA PRO A 114 -14.20 11.93 18.13
C PRO A 114 -15.60 12.52 17.99
N ARG A 115 -15.94 13.11 16.85
CA ARG A 115 -17.23 13.71 16.59
C ARG A 115 -18.05 12.82 15.67
N THR A 116 -19.16 12.34 16.16
CA THR A 116 -20.26 11.87 15.30
C THR A 116 -20.78 13.08 14.54
N THR A 117 -20.34 13.21 13.31
CA THR A 117 -20.97 14.19 12.42
C THR A 117 -22.31 13.60 12.02
N PRO A 118 -23.44 14.24 12.34
CA PRO A 118 -24.69 13.82 11.78
C PRO A 118 -24.54 13.77 10.27
N LYS A 119 -25.10 12.75 9.65
CA LYS A 119 -25.06 12.49 8.20
C LYS A 119 -25.17 13.80 7.44
N ALA A 120 -24.03 14.30 6.99
CA ALA A 120 -24.04 15.35 5.98
C ALA A 120 -24.65 14.68 4.75
N THR A 121 -25.89 15.00 4.47
CA THR A 121 -26.52 14.69 3.19
C THR A 121 -25.55 15.18 2.14
N PRO A 122 -25.05 14.34 1.22
CA PRO A 122 -24.24 14.83 0.13
C PRO A 122 -25.11 15.85 -0.61
N LYS A 123 -24.76 17.11 -0.43
CA LYS A 123 -25.35 18.16 -1.21
C LYS A 123 -24.88 17.91 -2.64
N ALA A 124 -25.75 17.32 -3.42
CA ALA A 124 -25.53 17.22 -4.86
C ALA A 124 -25.29 18.63 -5.36
N ALA A 125 -24.05 18.89 -5.74
CA ALA A 125 -23.71 20.11 -6.46
C ALA A 125 -24.10 19.91 -7.92
#